data_39dfcd6b6fe1205810bf383c437cc27b
#
_entry.id   39dfcd6b6fe1205810bf383c437cc27b
#
_cell.length_a   1.000
_cell.length_b   1.000
_cell.length_c   1.000
_cell.angle_alpha   90.00
_cell.angle_beta   90.00
_cell.angle_gamma   90.00
#
_symmetry.space_group_name_H-M   'P 1'
#
loop_
_entity.id
_entity.type
_entity.pdbx_description
1 polymer ?
#
loop_
_entity_poly.entity_id
_entity_poly.type
_entity_poly.pdbx_seq_one_letter_code
_entity_poly.pdbx_strand_id
1 'polypeptide(L)'
;VALVLLASAGAYVAYENTLPTTLVTNFKNGQRDVPTDGRILLMFSRPVSLAAVQAAFSITPTPEGTLGEISGQTQYAWSPTKPLNELTTYTVSMKPIVDVGRHRVQGSTWTFTTIIVPHVISIVGPAGPLTDGMEVDPGATLKLNFNDAMEPTTIKVTIGTQVADLKWAADDKSATFSTSGIPSGPLQIQLAAGGRDQTGHLVPGAFTLKSGNYYHDREHTTALKYPALIQIPNDEFARDQNGLQPADLVFEYLAEGGITRLTAIYSNAPDLIGPMRSARFISLKLGRHYKGLLFQSGESQATRARAAQDPTPQFFDTIGYQFRAGAPRYAPDNLMIRGPAVKAAEDNYFSWIPAFTITKTRPVLTGGSPAATVNIDEHYSVYTYDPVMGTYQKSEEGHAYSDASLNQRLRIEMLITLHTRETLLDVGDGHGAHIHDYDMDGGGRIDVYYKGLHYGGTWGSNDSHGPLLFTLDGGQAMTLPPGLVWIDVTR
;
A
#
# COMPACT_ATOMS: atom_id res chain seq x y z
N VAL A 1 -27.85 -50.27 -67.18
CA VAL A 1 -27.38 -48.97 -66.58
C VAL A 1 -27.59 -49.02 -65.07
N ALA A 2 -28.75 -49.41 -64.49
CA ALA A 2 -28.99 -49.45 -63.05
C ALA A 2 -28.07 -50.42 -62.30
N LEU A 3 -27.73 -51.59 -62.85
CA LEU A 3 -26.80 -52.57 -62.24
C LEU A 3 -25.37 -52.07 -62.20
N VAL A 4 -24.91 -51.33 -63.19
CA VAL A 4 -23.57 -50.72 -63.22
C VAL A 4 -23.46 -49.58 -62.25
N LEU A 5 -24.51 -48.78 -62.08
CA LEU A 5 -24.57 -47.70 -61.06
C LEU A 5 -24.62 -48.23 -59.60
N LEU A 6 -25.32 -49.37 -59.40
CA LEU A 6 -25.32 -50.03 -58.08
C LEU A 6 -23.97 -50.71 -57.78
N ALA A 7 -23.32 -51.33 -58.76
CA ALA A 7 -21.99 -51.89 -58.56
C ALA A 7 -20.90 -50.84 -58.37
N SER A 8 -20.98 -49.69 -59.06
CA SER A 8 -20.06 -48.57 -58.85
C SER A 8 -20.30 -47.87 -57.53
N ALA A 9 -21.55 -47.71 -57.10
CA ALA A 9 -21.89 -47.16 -55.75
C ALA A 9 -21.42 -48.12 -54.64
N GLY A 10 -21.62 -49.45 -54.83
CA GLY A 10 -21.13 -50.47 -53.91
C GLY A 10 -19.61 -50.47 -53.76
N ALA A 11 -18.90 -50.37 -54.91
CA ALA A 11 -17.43 -50.30 -54.96
C ALA A 11 -16.90 -48.99 -54.30
N TYR A 12 -17.59 -47.88 -54.53
CA TYR A 12 -17.25 -46.62 -53.93
C TYR A 12 -17.45 -46.67 -52.40
N VAL A 13 -18.57 -47.18 -51.90
CA VAL A 13 -18.83 -47.36 -50.45
C VAL A 13 -17.82 -48.33 -49.84
N ALA A 14 -17.46 -49.40 -50.53
CA ALA A 14 -16.43 -50.35 -50.08
C ALA A 14 -15.05 -49.68 -50.01
N TYR A 15 -14.71 -48.85 -50.99
CA TYR A 15 -13.45 -48.07 -51.00
C TYR A 15 -13.43 -47.05 -49.86
N GLU A 16 -14.45 -46.26 -49.68
CA GLU A 16 -14.59 -45.31 -48.59
C GLU A 16 -14.45 -46.01 -47.22
N ASN A 17 -14.98 -47.21 -47.06
CA ASN A 17 -14.86 -48.01 -45.85
C ASN A 17 -13.45 -48.55 -45.57
N THR A 18 -12.52 -48.52 -46.57
CA THR A 18 -11.11 -48.91 -46.35
C THR A 18 -10.22 -47.75 -45.94
N LEU A 19 -10.68 -46.51 -46.11
CA LEU A 19 -9.88 -45.37 -45.78
C LEU A 19 -9.76 -45.20 -44.27
N PRO A 20 -8.58 -44.83 -43.74
CA PRO A 20 -8.39 -44.57 -42.33
C PRO A 20 -9.17 -43.32 -41.87
N THR A 21 -9.58 -43.31 -40.63
CA THR A 21 -10.17 -42.12 -40.02
C THR A 21 -9.08 -41.07 -39.76
N THR A 22 -9.31 -39.86 -40.23
CA THR A 22 -8.37 -38.76 -40.09
C THR A 22 -8.64 -37.96 -38.84
N LEU A 23 -7.59 -37.41 -38.24
CA LEU A 23 -7.62 -36.46 -37.11
C LEU A 23 -7.04 -35.12 -37.58
N VAL A 24 -7.77 -34.04 -37.32
CA VAL A 24 -7.32 -32.66 -37.54
C VAL A 24 -7.42 -31.90 -36.21
N THR A 25 -6.51 -30.95 -36.00
CA THR A 25 -6.48 -30.10 -34.80
C THR A 25 -6.50 -28.64 -35.20
N ASN A 26 -6.89 -27.79 -34.24
CA ASN A 26 -6.88 -26.35 -34.45
C ASN A 26 -5.49 -25.71 -34.38
N PHE A 27 -4.48 -26.41 -33.83
CA PHE A 27 -3.10 -25.93 -33.78
C PHE A 27 -2.24 -26.58 -34.84
N LYS A 28 -1.43 -25.81 -35.54
CA LYS A 28 -0.38 -26.32 -36.42
C LYS A 28 0.80 -26.84 -35.58
N ASN A 29 1.48 -27.85 -36.07
CA ASN A 29 2.70 -28.32 -35.40
C ASN A 29 3.75 -27.20 -35.33
N GLY A 30 4.28 -26.94 -34.14
CA GLY A 30 5.24 -25.88 -33.89
C GLY A 30 4.61 -24.47 -33.80
N GLN A 31 3.29 -24.36 -33.67
CA GLN A 31 2.61 -23.07 -33.55
C GLN A 31 3.11 -22.34 -32.31
N ARG A 32 3.40 -21.03 -32.45
CA ARG A 32 3.78 -20.12 -31.34
C ARG A 32 2.62 -19.22 -30.99
N ASP A 33 2.78 -18.53 -29.86
CA ASP A 33 1.89 -17.49 -29.36
C ASP A 33 0.45 -17.99 -29.17
N VAL A 34 0.33 -19.25 -28.72
CA VAL A 34 -0.95 -19.83 -28.36
C VAL A 34 -1.41 -19.25 -27.01
N PRO A 35 -2.63 -18.70 -26.90
CA PRO A 35 -3.15 -18.18 -25.64
C PRO A 35 -3.07 -19.22 -24.51
N THR A 36 -2.77 -18.77 -23.29
CA THR A 36 -2.65 -19.65 -22.12
C THR A 36 -3.97 -20.32 -21.71
N ASP A 37 -5.10 -19.80 -22.19
CA ASP A 37 -6.45 -20.38 -22.05
C ASP A 37 -6.91 -21.14 -23.30
N GLY A 38 -6.02 -21.31 -24.28
CA GLY A 38 -6.31 -21.92 -25.57
C GLY A 38 -6.83 -23.36 -25.44
N ARG A 39 -7.91 -23.67 -26.15
CA ARG A 39 -8.48 -25.01 -26.19
C ARG A 39 -7.88 -25.80 -27.32
N ILE A 40 -7.62 -27.10 -27.10
CA ILE A 40 -7.16 -28.02 -28.11
C ILE A 40 -8.38 -28.73 -28.67
N LEU A 41 -8.69 -28.50 -29.97
CA LEU A 41 -9.77 -29.18 -30.67
C LEU A 41 -9.24 -30.40 -31.41
N LEU A 42 -9.96 -31.51 -31.27
CA LEU A 42 -9.71 -32.74 -31.98
C LEU A 42 -10.92 -33.02 -32.87
N MET A 43 -10.72 -33.07 -34.18
CA MET A 43 -11.78 -33.30 -35.16
C MET A 43 -11.48 -34.56 -35.96
N PHE A 44 -12.34 -35.55 -35.81
CA PHE A 44 -12.25 -36.82 -36.50
C PHE A 44 -13.21 -36.89 -37.71
N SER A 45 -12.80 -37.51 -38.81
CA SER A 45 -13.66 -37.67 -39.99
C SER A 45 -14.79 -38.66 -39.80
N ARG A 46 -14.73 -39.49 -38.73
CA ARG A 46 -15.75 -40.49 -38.34
C ARG A 46 -15.89 -40.57 -36.83
N PRO A 47 -17.03 -41.07 -36.30
CA PRO A 47 -17.26 -41.16 -34.87
C PRO A 47 -16.21 -42.04 -34.17
N VAL A 48 -15.64 -41.49 -33.07
CA VAL A 48 -14.71 -42.15 -32.14
C VAL A 48 -15.26 -42.04 -30.74
N SER A 49 -15.23 -43.09 -29.94
CA SER A 49 -15.77 -42.99 -28.57
C SER A 49 -14.93 -42.07 -27.67
N LEU A 50 -15.55 -41.30 -26.79
CA LEU A 50 -14.86 -40.44 -25.87
C LEU A 50 -13.83 -41.19 -25.02
N ALA A 51 -14.17 -42.39 -24.55
CA ALA A 51 -13.25 -43.24 -23.79
C ALA A 51 -11.98 -43.60 -24.54
N ALA A 52 -12.08 -43.87 -25.87
CA ALA A 52 -10.91 -44.12 -26.69
C ALA A 52 -10.06 -42.89 -26.89
N VAL A 53 -10.68 -41.70 -27.07
CA VAL A 53 -9.96 -40.42 -27.17
C VAL A 53 -9.25 -40.09 -25.85
N GLN A 54 -9.92 -40.25 -24.73
CA GLN A 54 -9.34 -39.98 -23.41
C GLN A 54 -8.15 -40.91 -23.09
N ALA A 55 -8.25 -42.19 -23.45
CA ALA A 55 -7.17 -43.17 -23.24
C ALA A 55 -5.93 -42.93 -24.12
N ALA A 56 -6.10 -42.30 -25.29
CA ALA A 56 -5.05 -42.07 -26.25
C ALA A 56 -4.40 -40.69 -26.19
N PHE A 57 -5.11 -39.71 -25.64
CA PHE A 57 -4.69 -38.30 -25.57
C PHE A 57 -3.77 -38.02 -24.39
N SER A 58 -2.70 -37.29 -24.64
CA SER A 58 -1.82 -36.80 -23.57
C SER A 58 -1.16 -35.48 -23.96
N ILE A 59 -0.81 -34.67 -22.93
CA ILE A 59 -0.08 -33.42 -23.08
C ILE A 59 1.13 -33.45 -22.15
N THR A 60 2.28 -33.01 -22.63
CA THR A 60 3.52 -32.91 -21.86
C THR A 60 4.17 -31.55 -22.09
N PRO A 61 4.56 -30.79 -21.02
CA PRO A 61 4.28 -31.05 -19.60
C PRO A 61 2.79 -31.21 -19.35
N THR A 62 2.39 -31.97 -18.32
CA THR A 62 0.98 -32.27 -18.04
C THR A 62 0.29 -31.07 -17.39
N PRO A 63 -0.60 -30.35 -18.09
CA PRO A 63 -1.37 -29.27 -17.51
C PRO A 63 -2.66 -29.78 -16.88
N GLU A 64 -3.23 -29.02 -15.94
CA GLU A 64 -4.58 -29.30 -15.46
C GLU A 64 -5.63 -28.95 -16.53
N GLY A 65 -6.51 -29.88 -16.86
CA GLY A 65 -7.54 -29.66 -17.86
C GLY A 65 -8.46 -30.84 -18.04
N THR A 66 -9.54 -30.63 -18.80
CA THR A 66 -10.56 -31.65 -19.06
C THR A 66 -10.76 -31.86 -20.56
N LEU A 67 -10.86 -33.12 -20.97
CA LEU A 67 -11.17 -33.51 -22.34
C LEU A 67 -12.63 -33.96 -22.38
N GLY A 68 -13.44 -33.30 -23.19
CA GLY A 68 -14.86 -33.56 -23.35
C GLY A 68 -15.30 -33.60 -24.81
N GLU A 69 -16.42 -34.25 -25.07
CA GLU A 69 -17.08 -34.26 -26.36
C GLU A 69 -17.80 -32.93 -26.64
N ILE A 70 -17.67 -32.40 -27.84
CA ILE A 70 -18.42 -31.23 -28.32
C ILE A 70 -19.66 -31.71 -29.12
N SER A 71 -19.47 -32.59 -30.10
CA SER A 71 -20.57 -32.98 -30.97
C SER A 71 -20.29 -34.32 -31.70
N GLY A 72 -21.32 -35.14 -31.77
CA GLY A 72 -21.46 -36.28 -32.70
C GLY A 72 -20.36 -37.32 -32.65
N GLN A 73 -19.67 -37.45 -31.51
CA GLN A 73 -18.49 -38.32 -31.37
C GLN A 73 -17.38 -38.07 -32.42
N THR A 74 -17.43 -36.91 -33.06
CA THR A 74 -16.43 -36.50 -34.07
C THR A 74 -15.63 -35.27 -33.65
N GLN A 75 -16.12 -34.53 -32.66
CA GLN A 75 -15.48 -33.31 -32.16
C GLN A 75 -15.30 -33.35 -30.66
N TYR A 76 -14.06 -33.10 -30.24
CA TYR A 76 -13.65 -33.08 -28.85
C TYR A 76 -12.85 -31.82 -28.55
N ALA A 77 -12.94 -31.33 -27.31
CA ALA A 77 -12.07 -30.26 -26.84
C ALA A 77 -11.40 -30.67 -25.54
N TRP A 78 -10.11 -30.46 -25.49
CA TRP A 78 -9.41 -30.34 -24.23
C TRP A 78 -9.37 -28.87 -23.84
N SER A 79 -9.80 -28.54 -22.62
CA SER A 79 -9.82 -27.19 -22.09
C SER A 79 -8.99 -27.15 -20.81
N PRO A 80 -8.07 -26.19 -20.66
CA PRO A 80 -7.35 -26.00 -19.42
C PRO A 80 -8.29 -25.53 -18.32
N THR A 81 -8.13 -26.04 -17.09
CA THR A 81 -8.86 -25.57 -15.90
C THR A 81 -8.12 -24.46 -15.17
N LYS A 82 -6.82 -24.32 -15.44
CA LYS A 82 -5.97 -23.18 -15.06
C LYS A 82 -5.20 -22.74 -16.31
N PRO A 83 -4.85 -21.46 -16.43
CA PRO A 83 -3.99 -20.99 -17.53
C PRO A 83 -2.75 -21.87 -17.67
N LEU A 84 -2.41 -22.19 -18.90
CA LEU A 84 -1.14 -22.86 -19.25
C LEU A 84 0.04 -21.96 -18.86
N ASN A 85 1.18 -22.55 -18.54
CA ASN A 85 2.39 -21.77 -18.26
C ASN A 85 2.82 -21.00 -19.51
N GLU A 86 3.21 -19.75 -19.33
CA GLU A 86 3.73 -18.90 -20.40
C GLU A 86 5.05 -19.42 -20.95
N LEU A 87 5.37 -19.09 -22.22
CA LEU A 87 6.59 -19.48 -22.94
C LEU A 87 6.90 -20.98 -22.88
N THR A 88 5.89 -21.79 -22.64
CA THR A 88 6.06 -23.23 -22.45
C THR A 88 5.67 -23.97 -23.71
N THR A 89 6.59 -24.81 -24.19
CA THR A 89 6.28 -25.69 -25.31
C THR A 89 5.59 -26.96 -24.81
N TYR A 90 4.35 -27.13 -25.24
CA TYR A 90 3.55 -28.32 -24.95
C TYR A 90 3.62 -29.28 -26.15
N THR A 91 3.83 -30.54 -25.84
CA THR A 91 3.73 -31.65 -26.80
C THR A 91 2.40 -32.36 -26.58
N VAL A 92 1.55 -32.34 -27.57
CA VAL A 92 0.28 -33.09 -27.59
C VAL A 92 0.48 -34.37 -28.38
N SER A 93 0.11 -35.49 -27.79
CA SER A 93 0.23 -36.81 -28.40
C SER A 93 -1.11 -37.50 -28.39
N MET A 94 -1.41 -38.13 -29.52
CA MET A 94 -2.54 -39.01 -29.71
C MET A 94 -2.00 -40.39 -30.13
N LYS A 95 -2.20 -41.41 -29.31
CA LYS A 95 -1.85 -42.78 -29.63
C LYS A 95 -2.77 -43.32 -30.74
N PRO A 96 -2.36 -44.36 -31.53
CA PRO A 96 -3.24 -45.01 -32.50
C PRO A 96 -4.46 -45.60 -31.80
N ILE A 97 -5.65 -45.36 -32.35
CA ILE A 97 -6.92 -45.90 -31.87
C ILE A 97 -7.74 -46.39 -33.05
N VAL A 98 -8.93 -46.90 -32.78
CA VAL A 98 -9.92 -47.24 -33.80
C VAL A 98 -11.20 -46.43 -33.60
N ASP A 99 -11.89 -46.08 -34.66
CA ASP A 99 -13.20 -45.45 -34.65
C ASP A 99 -14.32 -46.45 -34.28
N VAL A 100 -15.55 -45.98 -34.15
CA VAL A 100 -16.72 -46.83 -33.87
C VAL A 100 -16.94 -47.90 -34.98
N GLY A 101 -16.58 -47.60 -36.22
CA GLY A 101 -16.62 -48.51 -37.37
C GLY A 101 -15.39 -49.43 -37.50
N ARG A 102 -14.47 -49.41 -36.49
CA ARG A 102 -13.21 -50.17 -36.45
C ARG A 102 -12.17 -49.76 -37.49
N HIS A 103 -12.28 -48.56 -38.10
CA HIS A 103 -11.22 -48.00 -38.94
C HIS A 103 -10.09 -47.44 -38.09
N ARG A 104 -8.88 -47.60 -38.57
CA ARG A 104 -7.69 -47.14 -37.87
C ARG A 104 -7.60 -45.61 -37.89
N VAL A 105 -7.38 -45.01 -36.74
CA VAL A 105 -6.92 -43.63 -36.55
C VAL A 105 -5.41 -43.68 -36.29
N GLN A 106 -4.63 -43.05 -37.12
CA GLN A 106 -3.17 -43.03 -36.90
C GLN A 106 -2.82 -42.14 -35.71
N GLY A 107 -1.83 -42.56 -34.95
CA GLY A 107 -1.24 -41.73 -33.93
C GLY A 107 -0.57 -40.49 -34.52
N SER A 108 -0.63 -39.41 -33.81
CA SER A 108 0.00 -38.15 -34.20
C SER A 108 0.55 -37.40 -32.97
N THR A 109 1.59 -36.62 -33.22
CA THR A 109 2.20 -35.77 -32.21
C THR A 109 2.43 -34.39 -32.80
N TRP A 110 2.09 -33.35 -32.09
CA TRP A 110 2.34 -31.97 -32.49
C TRP A 110 2.69 -31.12 -31.28
N THR A 111 3.38 -30.00 -31.50
CA THR A 111 3.80 -29.09 -30.46
C THR A 111 3.17 -27.71 -30.66
N PHE A 112 2.98 -27.01 -29.58
CA PHE A 112 2.72 -25.58 -29.60
C PHE A 112 3.43 -24.89 -28.41
N THR A 113 3.74 -23.61 -28.57
CA THR A 113 4.34 -22.80 -27.49
C THR A 113 3.36 -21.71 -27.11
N THR A 114 3.11 -21.58 -25.82
CA THR A 114 2.23 -20.55 -25.27
C THR A 114 2.85 -19.17 -25.38
N ILE A 115 1.98 -18.16 -25.50
CA ILE A 115 2.36 -16.76 -25.49
C ILE A 115 2.90 -16.35 -24.11
N ILE A 116 3.82 -15.40 -24.09
CA ILE A 116 4.05 -14.57 -22.89
C ILE A 116 3.14 -13.35 -22.98
N VAL A 117 2.48 -13.01 -21.88
CA VAL A 117 1.72 -11.77 -21.76
C VAL A 117 2.58 -10.78 -20.99
N PRO A 118 3.14 -9.75 -21.65
CA PRO A 118 4.02 -8.82 -20.99
C PRO A 118 3.26 -8.02 -19.92
N HIS A 119 3.80 -7.97 -18.71
CA HIS A 119 3.21 -7.23 -17.60
C HIS A 119 4.28 -6.74 -16.62
N VAL A 120 3.88 -5.80 -15.77
CA VAL A 120 4.72 -5.30 -14.68
C VAL A 120 4.77 -6.32 -13.55
N ILE A 121 5.98 -6.76 -13.18
CA ILE A 121 6.20 -7.63 -12.02
C ILE A 121 6.19 -6.81 -10.72
N SER A 122 6.90 -5.68 -10.73
CA SER A 122 7.08 -4.84 -9.54
C SER A 122 7.57 -3.45 -9.90
N ILE A 123 7.30 -2.50 -9.00
CA ILE A 123 8.05 -1.25 -8.90
C ILE A 123 8.82 -1.31 -7.59
N VAL A 124 10.11 -1.05 -7.64
CA VAL A 124 11.01 -1.13 -6.48
C VAL A 124 11.57 0.24 -6.18
N GLY A 125 11.39 0.70 -4.96
CA GLY A 125 12.00 1.91 -4.42
C GLY A 125 13.26 1.62 -3.61
N PRO A 126 13.86 2.64 -2.99
CA PRO A 126 15.03 2.47 -2.12
C PRO A 126 14.79 1.53 -0.93
N ALA A 127 13.56 1.48 -0.43
CA ALA A 127 13.16 0.64 0.70
C ALA A 127 12.64 -0.75 0.29
N GLY A 128 12.61 -1.09 -0.99
CA GLY A 128 12.12 -2.37 -1.49
C GLY A 128 10.93 -2.24 -2.45
N PRO A 129 10.23 -3.35 -2.74
CA PRO A 129 9.07 -3.34 -3.61
C PRO A 129 7.97 -2.41 -3.08
N LEU A 130 7.42 -1.58 -3.97
CA LEU A 130 6.32 -0.68 -3.66
C LEU A 130 4.98 -1.42 -3.78
N THR A 131 4.11 -1.18 -2.81
CA THR A 131 2.70 -1.58 -2.83
C THR A 131 1.82 -0.35 -2.62
N ASP A 132 0.54 -0.48 -2.90
CA ASP A 132 -0.42 0.60 -2.64
C ASP A 132 -0.30 1.07 -1.19
N GLY A 133 -0.24 2.38 -1.02
CA GLY A 133 -0.12 3.02 0.27
C GLY A 133 1.31 3.17 0.83
N MET A 134 2.35 2.78 0.12
CA MET A 134 3.74 3.00 0.58
C MET A 134 4.26 4.40 0.24
N GLU A 135 5.05 4.97 1.16
CA GLU A 135 5.73 6.25 0.94
C GLU A 135 6.82 6.16 -0.13
N VAL A 136 6.93 7.24 -0.90
CA VAL A 136 8.02 7.44 -1.85
C VAL A 136 8.69 8.76 -1.54
N ASP A 137 10.00 8.72 -1.29
CA ASP A 137 10.77 9.92 -1.00
C ASP A 137 10.84 10.87 -2.20
N PRO A 138 10.84 12.19 -1.95
CA PRO A 138 11.16 13.17 -2.97
C PRO A 138 12.53 12.90 -3.59
N GLY A 139 12.58 12.80 -4.91
CA GLY A 139 13.82 12.52 -5.64
C GLY A 139 14.27 11.05 -5.60
N ALA A 140 13.45 10.14 -5.08
CA ALA A 140 13.75 8.72 -5.13
C ALA A 140 13.91 8.22 -6.56
N THR A 141 14.83 7.26 -6.74
CA THR A 141 14.92 6.50 -7.98
C THR A 141 14.11 5.21 -7.82
N LEU A 142 13.13 5.04 -8.68
CA LEU A 142 12.29 3.85 -8.73
C LEU A 142 12.71 2.96 -9.89
N LYS A 143 12.61 1.64 -9.70
CA LYS A 143 12.87 0.64 -10.72
C LYS A 143 11.60 -0.12 -11.07
N LEU A 144 11.18 -0.03 -12.32
CA LEU A 144 10.07 -0.78 -12.91
C LEU A 144 10.61 -2.07 -13.51
N ASN A 145 10.04 -3.21 -13.14
CA ASN A 145 10.45 -4.53 -13.64
C ASN A 145 9.31 -5.19 -14.41
N PHE A 146 9.65 -5.79 -15.54
CA PHE A 146 8.74 -6.52 -16.41
C PHE A 146 9.12 -8.01 -16.45
N ASN A 147 8.15 -8.85 -16.76
CA ASN A 147 8.36 -10.28 -16.96
C ASN A 147 9.06 -10.61 -18.29
N ASP A 148 9.06 -9.67 -19.25
CA ASP A 148 9.72 -9.83 -20.54
C ASP A 148 10.46 -8.58 -21.02
N ALA A 149 11.29 -8.70 -22.05
CA ALA A 149 12.00 -7.59 -22.67
C ALA A 149 11.02 -6.71 -23.46
N MET A 150 10.92 -5.46 -23.06
CA MET A 150 9.99 -4.50 -23.63
C MET A 150 10.57 -3.76 -24.82
N GLU A 151 9.71 -3.20 -25.66
CA GLU A 151 10.09 -2.20 -26.65
C GLU A 151 10.07 -0.81 -26.00
N PRO A 152 11.24 -0.21 -25.64
CA PRO A 152 11.36 0.98 -24.81
C PRO A 152 10.50 2.16 -25.27
N THR A 153 10.40 2.37 -26.58
CA THR A 153 9.69 3.51 -27.19
C THR A 153 8.17 3.45 -27.03
N THR A 154 7.64 2.27 -26.72
CA THR A 154 6.19 2.04 -26.57
C THR A 154 5.71 2.18 -25.13
N ILE A 155 6.64 2.14 -24.18
CA ILE A 155 6.32 2.15 -22.74
C ILE A 155 6.21 3.59 -22.26
N LYS A 156 5.04 3.95 -21.73
CA LYS A 156 4.77 5.26 -21.14
C LYS A 156 4.34 5.10 -19.69
N VAL A 157 5.12 5.67 -18.80
CA VAL A 157 4.83 5.73 -17.37
C VAL A 157 4.55 7.18 -17.00
N THR A 158 3.51 7.41 -16.22
CA THR A 158 3.24 8.72 -15.62
C THR A 158 3.31 8.62 -14.10
N ILE A 159 3.77 9.69 -13.47
CA ILE A 159 3.80 9.88 -12.03
C ILE A 159 2.96 11.11 -11.73
N GLY A 160 1.77 10.90 -11.16
CA GLY A 160 0.77 11.95 -11.11
C GLY A 160 0.42 12.44 -12.52
N THR A 161 0.69 13.72 -12.81
CA THR A 161 0.46 14.32 -14.14
C THR A 161 1.70 14.37 -15.03
N GLN A 162 2.86 13.95 -14.53
CA GLN A 162 4.13 14.06 -15.27
C GLN A 162 4.48 12.74 -15.95
N VAL A 163 5.05 12.82 -17.15
CA VAL A 163 5.61 11.65 -17.85
C VAL A 163 7.00 11.37 -17.29
N ALA A 164 7.23 10.13 -16.89
CA ALA A 164 8.52 9.68 -16.37
C ALA A 164 9.57 9.57 -17.48
N ASP A 165 10.77 10.04 -17.22
CA ASP A 165 11.95 9.79 -18.06
C ASP A 165 12.52 8.41 -17.72
N LEU A 166 12.30 7.42 -18.58
CA LEU A 166 12.68 6.03 -18.35
C LEU A 166 14.12 5.77 -18.84
N LYS A 167 14.98 5.34 -17.93
CA LYS A 167 16.33 4.86 -18.24
C LYS A 167 16.33 3.34 -18.22
N TRP A 168 16.40 2.72 -19.40
CA TRP A 168 16.31 1.30 -19.58
C TRP A 168 17.61 0.57 -19.25
N ALA A 169 17.50 -0.62 -18.70
CA ALA A 169 18.60 -1.57 -18.58
C ALA A 169 18.89 -2.21 -19.94
N ALA A 170 20.09 -2.78 -20.11
CA ALA A 170 20.53 -3.35 -21.37
C ALA A 170 19.73 -4.56 -21.85
N ASP A 171 18.99 -5.22 -20.95
CA ASP A 171 18.11 -6.37 -21.23
C ASP A 171 16.67 -5.98 -21.56
N ASP A 172 16.35 -4.68 -21.51
CA ASP A 172 15.02 -4.10 -21.69
C ASP A 172 13.93 -4.71 -20.79
N LYS A 173 14.31 -5.44 -19.73
CA LYS A 173 13.37 -6.01 -18.74
C LYS A 173 13.12 -5.10 -17.56
N SER A 174 13.86 -4.02 -17.44
CA SER A 174 13.63 -3.03 -16.39
C SER A 174 14.01 -1.62 -16.83
N ALA A 175 13.35 -0.64 -16.23
CA ALA A 175 13.69 0.76 -16.40
C ALA A 175 13.72 1.47 -15.05
N THR A 176 14.58 2.48 -14.91
CA THR A 176 14.61 3.36 -13.74
C THR A 176 14.08 4.73 -14.11
N PHE A 177 13.46 5.38 -13.14
CA PHE A 177 12.98 6.76 -13.27
C PHE A 177 13.01 7.45 -11.92
N SER A 178 13.04 8.80 -11.91
CA SER A 178 13.13 9.59 -10.69
C SER A 178 11.78 10.21 -10.34
N THR A 179 11.52 10.37 -9.04
CA THR A 179 10.41 11.16 -8.52
C THR A 179 10.78 12.63 -8.29
N SER A 180 11.97 13.06 -8.74
CA SER A 180 12.41 14.45 -8.59
C SER A 180 11.50 15.41 -9.34
N GLY A 181 11.12 16.50 -8.68
CA GLY A 181 10.23 17.52 -9.26
C GLY A 181 8.73 17.14 -9.26
N ILE A 182 8.36 16.00 -8.73
CA ILE A 182 6.95 15.64 -8.53
C ILE A 182 6.39 16.42 -7.34
N PRO A 183 5.26 17.12 -7.49
CA PRO A 183 4.62 17.82 -6.40
C PRO A 183 4.24 16.90 -5.23
N SER A 184 4.28 17.43 -4.02
CA SER A 184 3.80 16.74 -2.83
C SER A 184 2.32 16.39 -2.93
N GLY A 185 1.93 15.29 -2.31
CA GLY A 185 0.54 14.84 -2.26
C GLY A 185 0.37 13.38 -2.69
N PRO A 186 -0.86 12.97 -2.97
CA PRO A 186 -1.12 11.62 -3.46
C PRO A 186 -0.32 11.33 -4.71
N LEU A 187 0.45 10.24 -4.70
CA LEU A 187 1.26 9.81 -5.83
C LEU A 187 0.60 8.64 -6.53
N GLN A 188 0.36 8.78 -7.81
CA GLN A 188 -0.13 7.69 -8.65
C GLN A 188 0.89 7.41 -9.75
N ILE A 189 1.39 6.18 -9.77
CA ILE A 189 2.30 5.72 -10.82
C ILE A 189 1.47 4.85 -11.77
N GLN A 190 1.41 5.23 -13.03
CA GLN A 190 0.62 4.56 -14.05
C GLN A 190 1.46 4.15 -15.24
N LEU A 191 1.33 2.90 -15.66
CA LEU A 191 1.74 2.44 -16.97
C LEU A 191 0.54 2.53 -17.92
N ALA A 192 0.67 3.28 -19.00
CA ALA A 192 -0.38 3.39 -20.01
C ALA A 192 -0.56 2.05 -20.74
N ALA A 193 -1.80 1.75 -21.12
CA ALA A 193 -2.07 0.61 -22.00
C ALA A 193 -1.43 0.82 -23.39
N GLY A 194 -1.10 -0.29 -24.07
CA GLY A 194 -0.57 -0.25 -25.43
C GLY A 194 0.94 -0.33 -25.55
N GLY A 195 1.66 -0.45 -24.41
CA GLY A 195 3.06 -0.86 -24.42
C GLY A 195 3.23 -2.26 -25.05
N ARG A 196 4.39 -2.52 -25.65
CA ARG A 196 4.70 -3.78 -26.31
C ARG A 196 6.00 -4.37 -25.81
N ASP A 197 6.10 -5.70 -25.86
CA ASP A 197 7.39 -6.39 -25.79
C ASP A 197 8.14 -6.31 -27.14
N GLN A 198 9.38 -6.80 -27.17
CA GLN A 198 10.20 -6.81 -28.39
C GLN A 198 9.66 -7.71 -29.50
N THR A 199 8.69 -8.59 -29.19
CA THR A 199 8.03 -9.48 -30.15
C THR A 199 6.69 -8.94 -30.63
N GLY A 200 6.25 -7.80 -30.08
CA GLY A 200 5.04 -7.07 -30.48
C GLY A 200 3.79 -7.42 -29.67
N HIS A 201 3.88 -8.24 -28.62
CA HIS A 201 2.74 -8.54 -27.76
C HIS A 201 2.41 -7.33 -26.88
N LEU A 202 1.13 -7.06 -26.75
CA LEU A 202 0.63 -5.92 -25.97
C LEU A 202 0.61 -6.21 -24.47
N VAL A 203 1.00 -5.23 -23.67
CA VAL A 203 0.68 -5.20 -22.25
C VAL A 203 -0.83 -5.05 -22.11
N PRO A 204 -1.54 -6.04 -21.53
CA PRO A 204 -2.98 -5.98 -21.38
C PRO A 204 -3.38 -5.00 -20.30
N GLY A 205 -4.06 -3.93 -20.68
CA GLY A 205 -4.58 -2.95 -19.75
C GLY A 205 -3.53 -1.98 -19.19
N ALA A 206 -3.98 -1.10 -18.32
CA ALA A 206 -3.13 -0.16 -17.60
C ALA A 206 -2.77 -0.74 -16.22
N PHE A 207 -1.51 -0.69 -15.88
CA PHE A 207 -1.07 -0.93 -14.51
C PHE A 207 -1.13 0.38 -13.73
N THR A 208 -1.68 0.36 -12.53
CA THR A 208 -1.74 1.52 -11.64
C THR A 208 -1.26 1.12 -10.26
N LEU A 209 -0.27 1.82 -9.74
CA LEU A 209 0.14 1.78 -8.35
C LEU A 209 -0.29 3.10 -7.69
N LYS A 210 -1.12 3.00 -6.68
CA LYS A 210 -1.47 4.12 -5.82
C LYS A 210 -0.53 4.11 -4.63
N SER A 211 0.46 4.95 -4.67
CA SER A 211 1.41 5.12 -3.57
C SER A 211 0.78 5.95 -2.45
N GLY A 212 -0.46 5.77 -2.11
CA GLY A 212 -1.13 6.46 -1.02
C GLY A 212 -0.74 7.91 -0.83
N ASN A 213 -1.22 8.55 0.19
CA ASN A 213 -0.96 9.95 0.54
C ASN A 213 0.48 10.20 1.06
N TYR A 214 1.50 9.49 0.60
CA TYR A 214 2.78 9.41 1.28
C TYR A 214 3.92 10.15 0.63
N TYR A 215 3.78 10.50 -0.62
CA TYR A 215 4.68 11.45 -1.22
C TYR A 215 4.13 12.83 -0.98
N HIS A 216 4.60 13.51 0.06
CA HIS A 216 4.19 14.88 0.35
C HIS A 216 5.36 15.71 0.84
N ASP A 217 5.31 16.96 0.46
CA ASP A 217 6.19 18.00 0.94
C ASP A 217 5.55 18.57 2.21
N ARG A 218 6.15 18.33 3.35
CA ARG A 218 5.69 18.84 4.65
C ARG A 218 6.28 20.19 5.00
N GLU A 219 6.96 20.82 4.05
CA GLU A 219 7.52 22.14 4.30
C GLU A 219 6.41 23.19 4.36
N HIS A 220 6.23 23.78 5.52
CA HIS A 220 5.21 24.78 5.80
C HIS A 220 5.59 26.20 5.40
N THR A 221 6.64 26.42 4.66
CA THR A 221 7.14 27.75 4.31
C THR A 221 6.14 28.63 3.57
N THR A 222 5.09 28.03 2.98
CA THR A 222 4.08 28.77 2.22
C THR A 222 2.67 28.73 2.83
N ALA A 223 2.40 27.83 3.74
CA ALA A 223 1.10 27.71 4.36
C ALA A 223 1.07 28.48 5.69
N LEU A 224 0.79 29.76 5.61
CA LEU A 224 0.57 30.64 6.76
C LEU A 224 -0.76 30.32 7.46
N LYS A 225 -1.06 29.05 7.64
CA LYS A 225 -2.26 28.53 8.30
C LYS A 225 -1.90 27.87 9.61
N TYR A 226 -2.85 27.87 10.51
CA TYR A 226 -2.74 27.11 11.75
C TYR A 226 -2.87 25.63 11.45
N PRO A 227 -1.96 24.77 11.91
CA PRO A 227 -2.12 23.32 11.75
C PRO A 227 -3.28 22.79 12.59
N ALA A 228 -3.87 21.68 12.16
CA ALA A 228 -4.88 20.99 12.94
C ALA A 228 -4.23 20.09 14.00
N LEU A 229 -4.67 20.19 15.24
CA LEU A 229 -4.35 19.30 16.34
C LEU A 229 -5.57 18.43 16.65
N ILE A 230 -5.48 17.15 16.42
CA ILE A 230 -6.59 16.22 16.62
C ILE A 230 -6.33 15.35 17.85
N GLN A 231 -7.28 15.36 18.78
CA GLN A 231 -7.23 14.53 19.98
C GLN A 231 -7.70 13.12 19.67
N ILE A 232 -6.83 12.14 19.86
CA ILE A 232 -7.05 10.74 19.47
C ILE A 232 -6.92 9.84 20.70
N PRO A 233 -7.87 8.93 20.98
CA PRO A 233 -7.76 7.93 22.03
C PRO A 233 -6.71 6.88 21.69
N ASN A 234 -6.14 6.26 22.73
CA ASN A 234 -5.18 5.18 22.57
C ASN A 234 -5.50 3.95 23.40
N ASP A 235 -6.74 3.78 23.78
CA ASP A 235 -7.21 2.51 24.38
C ASP A 235 -7.38 1.41 23.31
N GLU A 236 -7.44 0.15 23.74
CA GLU A 236 -7.48 -1.01 22.83
C GLU A 236 -8.66 -1.00 21.86
N PHE A 237 -9.80 -0.40 22.25
CA PHE A 237 -11.00 -0.33 21.40
C PHE A 237 -10.90 0.76 20.33
N ALA A 238 -10.02 1.74 20.53
CA ALA A 238 -9.77 2.82 19.59
C ALA A 238 -8.73 2.46 18.51
N ARG A 239 -7.87 1.47 18.79
CA ARG A 239 -6.83 1.00 17.87
C ARG A 239 -7.48 0.10 16.78
N ASP A 240 -7.00 0.02 15.52
CA ASP A 240 -6.08 0.95 14.90
C ASP A 240 -6.82 2.24 14.50
N GLN A 241 -6.17 3.37 14.68
CA GLN A 241 -6.79 4.66 14.35
C GLN A 241 -6.65 4.97 12.87
N ASN A 242 -7.47 5.90 12.37
CA ASN A 242 -7.43 6.35 10.98
C ASN A 242 -6.62 7.65 10.88
N GLY A 243 -5.75 7.74 9.89
CA GLY A 243 -5.07 8.97 9.52
C GLY A 243 -3.86 9.33 10.36
N LEU A 244 -3.29 8.41 11.14
CA LEU A 244 -2.07 8.66 11.92
C LEU A 244 -0.81 8.72 11.05
N GLN A 245 -0.71 7.87 10.04
CA GLN A 245 0.48 7.83 9.18
C GLN A 245 0.78 9.17 8.49
N PRO A 246 -0.21 9.90 7.95
CA PRO A 246 0.02 11.21 7.33
C PRO A 246 0.14 12.38 8.31
N ALA A 247 0.13 12.14 9.63
CA ALA A 247 0.42 13.19 10.59
C ALA A 247 1.86 13.70 10.45
N ASP A 248 2.05 15.00 10.70
CA ASP A 248 3.39 15.58 10.75
C ASP A 248 4.09 15.19 12.06
N LEU A 249 3.39 15.38 13.17
CA LEU A 249 3.84 15.04 14.49
C LEU A 249 2.72 14.29 15.23
N VAL A 250 3.08 13.30 16.02
CA VAL A 250 2.17 12.68 16.99
C VAL A 250 2.82 12.75 18.35
N PHE A 251 2.18 13.43 19.28
CA PHE A 251 2.55 13.42 20.69
C PHE A 251 1.76 12.36 21.42
N GLU A 252 2.44 11.48 22.12
CA GLU A 252 1.86 10.47 22.99
C GLU A 252 2.22 10.77 24.44
N TYR A 253 1.25 10.70 25.34
CA TYR A 253 1.42 11.04 26.75
C TYR A 253 0.38 10.31 27.61
N LEU A 254 0.68 10.05 28.88
CA LEU A 254 -0.28 9.47 29.81
C LEU A 254 -1.47 10.41 30.02
N ALA A 255 -2.64 9.79 30.07
CA ALA A 255 -3.89 10.40 30.48
C ALA A 255 -4.43 9.66 31.73
N GLU A 256 -5.63 10.00 32.15
CA GLU A 256 -6.24 9.37 33.30
C GLU A 256 -6.39 7.85 33.12
N GLY A 257 -6.23 7.11 34.22
CA GLY A 257 -6.42 5.64 34.21
C GLY A 257 -5.25 4.83 33.67
N GLY A 258 -4.06 5.44 33.48
CA GLY A 258 -2.87 4.76 33.00
C GLY A 258 -2.91 4.44 31.50
N ILE A 259 -3.82 5.05 30.74
CA ILE A 259 -3.95 4.91 29.30
C ILE A 259 -3.29 6.14 28.65
N THR A 260 -2.61 5.95 27.53
CA THR A 260 -2.07 7.09 26.78
C THR A 260 -3.14 7.80 25.94
N ARG A 261 -2.83 9.02 25.53
CA ARG A 261 -3.61 9.85 24.63
C ARG A 261 -2.68 10.39 23.55
N LEU A 262 -3.22 10.58 22.33
CA LEU A 262 -2.46 11.14 21.23
C LEU A 262 -2.97 12.54 20.89
N THR A 263 -2.04 13.45 20.61
CA THR A 263 -2.30 14.69 19.87
C THR A 263 -1.58 14.59 18.54
N ALA A 264 -2.34 14.35 17.47
CA ALA A 264 -1.80 14.31 16.12
C ALA A 264 -1.91 15.68 15.46
N ILE A 265 -0.81 16.15 14.89
CA ILE A 265 -0.67 17.48 14.28
C ILE A 265 -0.56 17.33 12.77
N TYR A 266 -1.38 18.08 12.06
CA TYR A 266 -1.46 18.02 10.61
C TYR A 266 -1.30 19.42 10.02
N SER A 267 -0.40 19.55 9.10
CA SER A 267 -0.33 20.68 8.18
C SER A 267 -1.25 20.50 6.98
N ASN A 268 -1.52 19.25 6.67
CA ASN A 268 -2.44 18.86 5.61
C ASN A 268 -3.20 17.62 6.07
N ALA A 269 -4.43 17.83 6.51
CA ALA A 269 -5.26 16.78 7.06
C ALA A 269 -5.66 15.75 5.99
N PRO A 270 -5.53 14.43 6.26
CA PRO A 270 -5.99 13.38 5.36
C PRO A 270 -7.53 13.30 5.32
N ASP A 271 -8.06 12.50 4.41
CA ASP A 271 -9.51 12.39 4.17
C ASP A 271 -10.30 11.95 5.40
N LEU A 272 -9.71 11.15 6.29
CA LEU A 272 -10.36 10.62 7.49
C LEU A 272 -9.37 10.56 8.65
N ILE A 273 -9.76 11.11 9.79
CA ILE A 273 -8.98 11.09 11.03
C ILE A 273 -9.87 10.66 12.19
N GLY A 274 -9.31 9.88 13.10
CA GLY A 274 -9.97 9.48 14.34
C GLY A 274 -9.87 7.98 14.65
N PRO A 275 -10.54 7.51 15.69
CA PRO A 275 -11.55 8.23 16.48
C PRO A 275 -10.99 9.42 17.25
N MET A 276 -11.87 10.31 17.69
CA MET A 276 -11.52 11.51 18.44
C MET A 276 -11.93 11.39 19.91
N ARG A 277 -11.19 12.07 20.77
CA ARG A 277 -11.42 12.09 22.23
C ARG A 277 -11.22 13.46 22.84
N SER A 278 -11.36 13.47 24.16
CA SER A 278 -11.29 14.69 24.99
C SER A 278 -9.88 15.28 25.04
N ALA A 279 -9.81 16.60 25.07
CA ALA A 279 -8.57 17.35 25.34
C ALA A 279 -8.02 17.09 26.74
N ARG A 280 -6.73 17.34 26.86
CA ARG A 280 -5.96 17.32 28.11
C ARG A 280 -5.18 18.61 28.27
N PHE A 281 -4.61 18.87 29.45
CA PHE A 281 -3.82 20.09 29.69
C PHE A 281 -2.67 20.23 28.68
N ILE A 282 -1.98 19.14 28.38
CA ILE A 282 -0.90 19.13 27.40
C ILE A 282 -1.39 19.50 25.97
N SER A 283 -2.61 19.11 25.60
CA SER A 283 -3.14 19.46 24.25
C SER A 283 -3.31 20.97 24.08
N LEU A 284 -3.71 21.69 25.15
CA LEU A 284 -3.79 23.15 25.14
C LEU A 284 -2.40 23.78 25.00
N LYS A 285 -1.41 23.27 25.77
CA LYS A 285 -0.03 23.72 25.65
C LYS A 285 0.55 23.50 24.26
N LEU A 286 0.33 22.31 23.67
CA LEU A 286 0.72 22.03 22.28
C LEU A 286 0.00 22.96 21.30
N GLY A 287 -1.30 23.26 21.54
CA GLY A 287 -2.06 24.22 20.74
C GLY A 287 -1.40 25.60 20.72
N ARG A 288 -0.90 26.11 21.87
CA ARG A 288 -0.14 27.37 21.94
C ARG A 288 1.19 27.28 21.20
N HIS A 289 2.00 26.25 21.47
CA HIS A 289 3.33 26.09 20.89
C HIS A 289 3.29 25.96 19.36
N TYR A 290 2.32 25.23 18.84
CA TYR A 290 2.18 25.00 17.41
C TYR A 290 1.16 25.93 16.73
N LYS A 291 0.61 26.92 17.46
CA LYS A 291 -0.43 27.83 16.94
C LYS A 291 -1.53 27.06 16.22
N GLY A 292 -1.99 25.98 16.85
CA GLY A 292 -2.85 25.01 16.20
C GLY A 292 -4.32 25.20 16.51
N LEU A 293 -5.16 24.58 15.69
CA LEU A 293 -6.60 24.45 15.88
C LEU A 293 -6.86 23.11 16.58
N LEU A 294 -7.38 23.15 17.82
CA LEU A 294 -7.59 21.95 18.62
C LEU A 294 -8.98 21.36 18.39
N PHE A 295 -9.04 20.20 17.73
CA PHE A 295 -10.26 19.42 17.50
C PHE A 295 -10.37 18.33 18.57
N GLN A 296 -11.49 18.29 19.28
CA GLN A 296 -11.71 17.42 20.42
C GLN A 296 -13.18 17.01 20.57
N SER A 297 -13.46 15.97 21.37
CA SER A 297 -14.81 15.48 21.67
C SER A 297 -15.25 15.74 23.11
N GLY A 298 -14.69 16.74 23.77
CA GLY A 298 -15.00 17.09 25.16
C GLY A 298 -13.77 17.25 26.04
N GLU A 299 -13.99 17.47 27.32
CA GLU A 299 -12.94 17.78 28.29
C GLU A 299 -13.45 17.60 29.72
N SER A 300 -12.52 17.39 30.67
CA SER A 300 -12.86 17.43 32.08
C SER A 300 -13.23 18.88 32.52
N GLN A 301 -13.90 19.00 33.64
CA GLN A 301 -14.22 20.33 34.18
C GLN A 301 -12.96 21.18 34.44
N ALA A 302 -11.89 20.57 34.93
CA ALA A 302 -10.61 21.25 35.14
C ALA A 302 -9.97 21.68 33.80
N THR A 303 -9.99 20.81 32.77
CA THR A 303 -9.50 21.16 31.44
C THR A 303 -10.31 22.30 30.84
N ARG A 304 -11.64 22.29 30.99
CA ARG A 304 -12.54 23.34 30.52
C ARG A 304 -12.22 24.70 31.18
N ALA A 305 -11.99 24.71 32.50
CA ALA A 305 -11.64 25.92 33.18
C ALA A 305 -10.32 26.53 32.69
N ARG A 306 -9.35 25.70 32.35
CA ARG A 306 -8.07 26.14 31.75
C ARG A 306 -8.26 26.56 30.30
N ALA A 307 -9.01 25.79 29.54
CA ALA A 307 -9.31 26.05 28.12
C ALA A 307 -10.03 27.38 27.88
N ALA A 308 -10.91 27.80 28.83
CA ALA A 308 -11.59 29.08 28.78
C ALA A 308 -10.65 30.30 28.85
N GLN A 309 -9.42 30.11 29.34
CA GLN A 309 -8.39 31.14 29.42
C GLN A 309 -7.26 30.95 28.40
N ASP A 310 -7.32 29.88 27.60
CA ASP A 310 -6.29 29.52 26.62
C ASP A 310 -6.61 30.13 25.26
N PRO A 311 -5.64 30.76 24.56
CA PRO A 311 -5.88 31.39 23.28
C PRO A 311 -6.05 30.39 22.13
N THR A 312 -5.80 29.10 22.35
CA THR A 312 -5.92 28.06 21.31
C THR A 312 -7.37 27.95 20.81
N PRO A 313 -7.67 28.13 19.52
CA PRO A 313 -9.00 27.90 18.97
C PRO A 313 -9.41 26.44 19.14
N GLN A 314 -10.60 26.21 19.67
CA GLN A 314 -11.10 24.87 20.00
C GLN A 314 -12.37 24.53 19.23
N PHE A 315 -12.41 23.30 18.70
CA PHE A 315 -13.51 22.78 17.89
C PHE A 315 -14.04 21.49 18.53
N PHE A 316 -15.22 21.59 19.09
CA PHE A 316 -15.93 20.49 19.73
C PHE A 316 -16.82 19.74 18.73
N ASP A 317 -17.21 18.51 19.05
CA ASP A 317 -18.11 17.68 18.26
C ASP A 317 -19.50 18.28 18.05
N THR A 318 -19.91 19.22 18.91
CA THR A 318 -21.16 19.94 18.81
C THR A 318 -21.21 21.01 17.70
N ILE A 319 -20.06 21.33 17.08
CA ILE A 319 -19.94 22.40 16.08
C ILE A 319 -20.22 21.89 14.64
N GLY A 320 -20.34 20.57 14.45
CA GLY A 320 -20.72 20.00 13.15
C GLY A 320 -19.56 19.68 12.20
N TYR A 321 -18.32 19.81 12.64
CA TYR A 321 -17.14 19.38 11.88
C TYR A 321 -16.90 17.87 11.96
N GLN A 322 -17.33 17.24 13.05
CA GLN A 322 -17.17 15.83 13.36
C GLN A 322 -18.45 15.04 13.04
N PHE A 323 -18.32 13.75 12.88
CA PHE A 323 -19.43 12.83 12.70
C PHE A 323 -19.16 11.50 13.41
N ARG A 324 -20.21 10.74 13.73
CA ARG A 324 -20.07 9.40 14.28
C ARG A 324 -20.11 8.35 13.17
N ALA A 325 -19.04 7.56 13.05
CA ALA A 325 -18.99 6.41 12.16
C ALA A 325 -19.91 5.30 12.67
N GLY A 326 -20.42 4.47 11.74
CA GLY A 326 -21.14 3.25 12.07
C GLY A 326 -20.20 2.09 12.41
N ALA A 327 -20.77 0.87 12.46
CA ALA A 327 -20.01 -0.37 12.66
C ALA A 327 -18.77 -0.43 11.76
N PRO A 328 -17.69 -1.07 12.20
CA PRO A 328 -17.55 -1.87 13.42
C PRO A 328 -17.27 -1.06 14.70
N ARG A 329 -17.14 0.25 14.62
CA ARG A 329 -16.86 1.11 15.79
C ARG A 329 -18.13 1.62 16.43
N TYR A 330 -18.11 1.74 17.75
CA TYR A 330 -19.25 2.21 18.57
C TYR A 330 -18.79 3.36 19.45
N ALA A 331 -19.75 4.13 19.96
CA ALA A 331 -19.45 5.18 20.92
C ALA A 331 -18.81 4.58 22.19
N PRO A 332 -17.79 5.23 22.74
CA PRO A 332 -17.27 6.55 22.39
C PRO A 332 -16.23 6.58 21.27
N ASP A 333 -15.76 5.42 20.76
CA ASP A 333 -14.60 5.27 19.85
C ASP A 333 -14.97 5.33 18.37
N ASN A 334 -15.99 6.09 18.03
CA ASN A 334 -16.48 6.23 16.65
C ASN A 334 -16.66 7.69 16.19
N LEU A 335 -16.19 8.67 16.95
CA LEU A 335 -16.25 10.07 16.52
C LEU A 335 -15.07 10.34 15.59
N MET A 336 -15.36 10.79 14.38
CA MET A 336 -14.41 10.99 13.31
C MET A 336 -14.48 12.41 12.75
N ILE A 337 -13.42 12.86 12.07
CA ILE A 337 -13.41 14.11 11.31
C ILE A 337 -12.85 13.87 9.90
N ARG A 338 -13.34 14.63 8.92
CA ARG A 338 -12.84 14.58 7.55
C ARG A 338 -11.92 15.75 7.22
N GLY A 339 -10.91 15.52 6.39
CA GLY A 339 -9.96 16.53 5.95
C GLY A 339 -10.61 17.80 5.39
N PRO A 340 -11.62 17.72 4.52
CA PRO A 340 -12.32 18.94 4.06
C PRO A 340 -12.95 19.79 5.17
N ALA A 341 -13.44 19.17 6.25
CA ALA A 341 -13.95 19.89 7.42
C ALA A 341 -12.85 20.58 8.21
N VAL A 342 -11.71 19.90 8.38
CA VAL A 342 -10.49 20.49 8.99
C VAL A 342 -10.04 21.71 8.17
N LYS A 343 -9.92 21.52 6.85
CA LYS A 343 -9.51 22.60 5.95
C LYS A 343 -10.46 23.81 6.00
N ALA A 344 -11.77 23.58 6.05
CA ALA A 344 -12.76 24.65 6.15
C ALA A 344 -12.60 25.47 7.46
N ALA A 345 -12.18 24.82 8.56
CA ALA A 345 -11.85 25.52 9.80
C ALA A 345 -10.54 26.31 9.65
N GLU A 346 -9.49 25.68 9.10
CA GLU A 346 -8.18 26.30 8.89
C GLU A 346 -8.24 27.55 7.99
N ASP A 347 -9.14 27.59 7.02
CA ASP A 347 -9.30 28.73 6.09
C ASP A 347 -9.65 30.06 6.80
N ASN A 348 -10.06 30.02 8.06
CA ASN A 348 -10.34 31.19 8.85
C ASN A 348 -9.19 31.66 9.76
N TYR A 349 -8.07 30.93 9.79
CA TYR A 349 -6.94 31.19 10.68
C TYR A 349 -5.63 31.28 9.92
N PHE A 350 -4.89 32.37 10.14
CA PHE A 350 -3.62 32.65 9.49
C PHE A 350 -2.55 33.03 10.51
N SER A 351 -1.32 32.60 10.27
CA SER A 351 -0.14 33.02 11.01
C SER A 351 0.92 33.55 10.07
N TRP A 352 1.64 34.58 10.50
CA TRP A 352 2.81 35.12 9.79
C TRP A 352 4.09 34.37 10.10
N ILE A 353 4.05 33.46 11.07
CA ILE A 353 5.19 32.66 11.49
C ILE A 353 4.78 31.19 11.33
N PRO A 354 5.58 30.35 10.68
CA PRO A 354 5.33 28.92 10.58
C PRO A 354 5.19 28.30 11.98
N ALA A 355 4.22 27.43 12.17
CA ALA A 355 4.03 26.72 13.43
C ALA A 355 5.22 25.78 13.74
N PHE A 356 5.78 25.20 12.70
CA PHE A 356 6.98 24.36 12.71
C PHE A 356 7.52 24.22 11.29
N THR A 357 8.76 23.73 11.18
CA THR A 357 9.39 23.48 9.87
C THR A 357 9.79 22.03 9.78
N ILE A 358 9.32 21.37 8.76
CA ILE A 358 9.76 20.05 8.33
C ILE A 358 10.59 20.22 7.06
N THR A 359 11.75 19.59 7.03
CA THR A 359 12.65 19.71 5.87
C THR A 359 12.25 18.74 4.77
N LYS A 360 12.45 19.15 3.52
CA LYS A 360 12.27 18.27 2.35
C LYS A 360 13.30 17.15 2.30
N THR A 361 14.47 17.40 2.89
CA THR A 361 15.57 16.45 2.92
C THR A 361 15.69 15.83 4.30
N ARG A 362 15.97 14.54 4.31
CA ARG A 362 16.22 13.81 5.57
C ARG A 362 17.50 14.33 6.24
N PRO A 363 17.44 14.59 7.55
CA PRO A 363 18.61 15.06 8.28
C PRO A 363 19.72 14.00 8.26
N VAL A 364 20.96 14.45 8.16
CA VAL A 364 22.15 13.62 8.36
C VAL A 364 22.64 13.85 9.78
N LEU A 365 22.48 12.80 10.62
CA LEU A 365 22.94 12.82 12.00
C LEU A 365 24.21 11.96 12.11
N THR A 366 25.15 12.34 12.97
CA THR A 366 26.42 11.64 13.15
C THR A 366 26.63 11.28 14.63
N GLY A 367 27.38 10.23 14.90
CA GLY A 367 27.78 9.85 16.28
C GLY A 367 26.72 9.09 17.07
N GLY A 368 25.69 8.55 16.41
CA GLY A 368 24.66 7.76 17.07
C GLY A 368 25.14 6.36 17.49
N SER A 369 24.48 5.78 18.49
CA SER A 369 24.68 4.39 18.95
C SER A 369 23.56 3.49 18.44
N PRO A 370 23.81 2.17 18.19
CA PRO A 370 22.78 1.25 17.70
C PRO A 370 21.55 1.19 18.62
N ALA A 371 20.34 1.27 18.03
CA ALA A 371 19.07 1.22 18.72
C ALA A 371 18.00 0.56 17.84
N ALA A 372 18.15 -0.73 17.57
CA ALA A 372 17.20 -1.48 16.75
C ALA A 372 15.84 -1.70 17.45
N THR A 373 15.83 -1.68 18.78
CA THR A 373 14.59 -1.80 19.57
C THR A 373 14.61 -0.74 20.67
N VAL A 374 13.48 -0.07 20.86
CA VAL A 374 13.26 0.95 21.89
C VAL A 374 12.02 0.56 22.68
N ASN A 375 12.15 0.52 24.00
CA ASN A 375 11.04 0.26 24.93
C ASN A 375 10.69 1.55 25.67
N ILE A 376 9.43 1.92 25.66
CA ILE A 376 8.88 3.02 26.47
C ILE A 376 7.88 2.39 27.44
N ASP A 377 8.41 1.93 28.58
CA ASP A 377 7.65 1.14 29.57
C ASP A 377 6.45 1.92 30.12
N GLU A 378 6.59 3.23 30.29
CA GLU A 378 5.53 4.12 30.76
C GLU A 378 4.31 4.14 29.83
N HIS A 379 4.53 3.91 28.53
CA HIS A 379 3.47 3.87 27.51
C HIS A 379 3.15 2.45 27.03
N TYR A 380 3.76 1.41 27.62
CA TYR A 380 3.63 0.01 27.17
C TYR A 380 3.97 -0.20 25.70
N SER A 381 4.87 0.66 25.18
CA SER A 381 5.21 0.73 23.77
C SER A 381 6.57 0.13 23.47
N VAL A 382 6.65 -0.60 22.35
CA VAL A 382 7.88 -1.14 21.80
C VAL A 382 8.01 -0.69 20.35
N TYR A 383 9.14 -0.08 20.02
CA TYR A 383 9.47 0.35 18.67
C TYR A 383 10.60 -0.50 18.12
N THR A 384 10.39 -1.10 16.96
CA THR A 384 11.40 -1.93 16.29
C THR A 384 11.79 -1.30 14.96
N TYR A 385 13.08 -1.11 14.75
CA TYR A 385 13.60 -0.56 13.51
C TYR A 385 13.54 -1.59 12.39
N ASP A 386 12.94 -1.21 11.28
CA ASP A 386 12.92 -1.96 10.03
C ASP A 386 14.00 -1.39 9.09
N PRO A 387 15.12 -2.09 8.86
CA PRO A 387 16.21 -1.57 8.03
C PRO A 387 15.84 -1.53 6.54
N VAL A 388 14.84 -2.28 6.10
CA VAL A 388 14.36 -2.26 4.71
C VAL A 388 13.56 -1.00 4.44
N MET A 389 12.68 -0.65 5.38
CA MET A 389 11.85 0.56 5.30
C MET A 389 12.57 1.82 5.79
N GLY A 390 13.63 1.66 6.58
CA GLY A 390 14.37 2.77 7.18
C GLY A 390 13.61 3.50 8.28
N THR A 391 12.59 2.88 8.88
CA THR A 391 11.65 3.46 9.85
C THR A 391 11.45 2.57 11.07
N TYR A 392 10.93 3.12 12.15
CA TYR A 392 10.48 2.34 13.29
C TYR A 392 9.02 1.92 13.15
N GLN A 393 8.72 0.71 13.60
CA GLN A 393 7.36 0.17 13.71
C GLN A 393 6.97 0.06 15.18
N LYS A 394 5.80 0.63 15.53
CA LYS A 394 5.27 0.61 16.90
C LYS A 394 4.47 -0.67 17.16
N SER A 395 4.63 -1.20 18.36
CA SER A 395 3.70 -2.14 18.99
C SER A 395 3.37 -1.61 20.39
N GLU A 396 2.15 -1.80 20.83
CA GLU A 396 1.69 -1.36 22.15
C GLU A 396 0.88 -2.48 22.80
N GLU A 397 1.23 -2.84 24.04
CA GLU A 397 0.64 -4.00 24.74
C GLU A 397 0.68 -5.29 23.91
N GLY A 398 1.70 -5.44 23.05
CA GLY A 398 1.84 -6.56 22.11
C GLY A 398 1.01 -6.45 20.82
N HIS A 399 0.14 -5.45 20.70
CA HIS A 399 -0.61 -5.17 19.48
C HIS A 399 0.26 -4.40 18.47
N ALA A 400 0.31 -4.86 17.24
CA ALA A 400 1.01 -4.20 16.15
C ALA A 400 0.23 -2.97 15.67
N TYR A 401 0.81 -1.78 15.79
CA TYR A 401 0.14 -0.52 15.53
C TYR A 401 0.06 -0.20 14.03
N SER A 402 -1.16 0.05 13.52
CA SER A 402 -1.42 0.30 12.10
C SER A 402 -2.32 1.54 11.90
N ASP A 403 -2.25 2.11 10.70
CA ASP A 403 -3.24 3.09 10.25
C ASP A 403 -4.40 2.36 9.56
N ALA A 404 -5.60 2.45 10.12
CA ALA A 404 -6.76 1.74 9.59
C ALA A 404 -7.20 2.22 8.20
N SER A 405 -6.96 3.50 7.86
CA SER A 405 -7.27 4.05 6.53
C SER A 405 -6.43 3.43 5.43
N LEU A 406 -5.25 2.93 5.79
CA LEU A 406 -4.25 2.42 4.88
C LEU A 406 -4.11 0.90 4.95
N ASN A 407 -4.62 0.32 6.02
CA ASN A 407 -4.44 -1.10 6.36
C ASN A 407 -2.94 -1.49 6.39
N GLN A 408 -2.11 -0.64 6.97
CA GLN A 408 -0.65 -0.83 7.02
C GLN A 408 -0.09 -0.47 8.41
N ARG A 409 1.01 -1.15 8.79
CA ARG A 409 1.79 -0.79 9.97
C ARG A 409 2.26 0.66 9.88
N LEU A 410 2.20 1.39 11.00
CA LEU A 410 2.79 2.72 11.08
C LEU A 410 4.29 2.66 10.82
N ARG A 411 4.77 3.62 10.04
CA ARG A 411 6.18 3.84 9.73
C ARG A 411 6.59 5.17 10.35
N ILE A 412 7.32 5.08 11.43
CA ILE A 412 7.78 6.23 12.17
C ILE A 412 9.19 6.56 11.68
N GLU A 413 9.32 7.67 10.98
CA GLU A 413 10.59 8.14 10.42
C GLU A 413 11.57 8.51 11.52
N MET A 414 11.08 9.22 12.55
CA MET A 414 11.86 9.62 13.72
C MET A 414 11.03 9.45 14.98
N LEU A 415 11.58 8.75 15.95
CA LEU A 415 11.01 8.64 17.29
C LEU A 415 11.80 9.55 18.25
N ILE A 416 11.09 10.29 19.07
CA ILE A 416 11.67 11.15 20.11
C ILE A 416 11.03 10.80 21.45
N THR A 417 11.83 10.47 22.45
CA THR A 417 11.37 10.47 23.83
C THR A 417 11.69 11.83 24.45
N LEU A 418 10.65 12.55 24.85
CA LEU A 418 10.74 13.90 25.40
C LEU A 418 10.54 13.83 26.90
N HIS A 419 11.61 14.04 27.68
CA HIS A 419 11.56 14.00 29.14
C HIS A 419 11.20 15.37 29.68
N THR A 420 10.16 15.40 30.54
CA THR A 420 9.70 16.63 31.17
C THR A 420 9.13 16.36 32.56
N ARG A 421 9.04 17.43 33.35
CA ARG A 421 8.41 17.33 34.65
C ARG A 421 6.90 17.19 34.53
N GLU A 422 6.38 16.19 35.23
CA GLU A 422 4.94 15.96 35.38
C GLU A 422 4.47 16.40 36.76
N THR A 423 3.26 16.96 36.82
CA THR A 423 2.54 17.24 38.06
C THR A 423 1.19 16.53 38.01
N LEU A 424 0.91 15.70 39.00
CA LEU A 424 -0.39 15.05 39.13
C LEU A 424 -1.33 15.98 39.90
N LEU A 425 -2.47 16.28 39.26
CA LEU A 425 -3.49 17.15 39.88
C LEU A 425 -4.75 16.31 40.15
N ASP A 426 -5.32 16.49 41.35
CA ASP A 426 -6.61 15.89 41.67
C ASP A 426 -7.72 16.61 40.88
N VAL A 427 -8.52 15.86 40.14
CA VAL A 427 -9.66 16.41 39.38
C VAL A 427 -10.89 16.68 40.27
N GLY A 428 -10.90 16.18 41.49
CA GLY A 428 -12.02 16.35 42.42
C GLY A 428 -13.28 15.56 42.01
N ASP A 429 -13.15 14.55 41.19
CA ASP A 429 -14.26 13.73 40.69
C ASP A 429 -14.68 12.64 41.70
N GLY A 430 -13.94 12.47 42.78
CA GLY A 430 -14.18 11.44 43.82
C GLY A 430 -13.81 10.02 43.38
N HIS A 431 -13.28 9.82 42.20
CA HIS A 431 -12.87 8.52 41.65
C HIS A 431 -11.37 8.26 41.70
N GLY A 432 -10.59 9.25 42.25
CA GLY A 432 -9.14 9.14 42.40
C GLY A 432 -8.36 9.27 41.08
N ALA A 433 -9.00 9.75 40.03
CA ALA A 433 -8.33 10.03 38.78
C ALA A 433 -7.50 11.30 38.89
N HIS A 434 -6.29 11.28 38.33
CA HIS A 434 -5.40 12.43 38.28
C HIS A 434 -5.24 12.93 36.84
N ILE A 435 -5.17 14.27 36.72
CA ILE A 435 -4.75 14.92 35.48
C ILE A 435 -3.22 14.95 35.46
N HIS A 436 -2.65 14.49 34.37
CA HIS A 436 -1.23 14.59 34.08
C HIS A 436 -0.93 15.97 33.48
N ASP A 437 -0.29 16.85 34.25
CA ASP A 437 0.11 18.19 33.79
C ASP A 437 1.61 18.23 33.51
N TYR A 438 1.96 18.06 32.25
CA TYR A 438 3.32 18.08 31.74
C TYR A 438 3.81 19.52 31.57
N ASP A 439 5.03 19.80 31.97
CA ASP A 439 5.68 21.11 31.78
C ASP A 439 6.22 21.21 30.35
N MET A 440 5.47 21.86 29.48
CA MET A 440 5.85 22.03 28.06
C MET A 440 6.43 23.42 27.78
N ASP A 441 6.45 24.31 28.76
CA ASP A 441 6.95 25.69 28.63
C ASP A 441 8.44 25.83 29.02
N GLY A 442 9.03 24.76 29.58
CA GLY A 442 10.42 24.71 30.01
C GLY A 442 11.38 24.12 28.99
N GLY A 443 12.09 23.11 29.43
CA GLY A 443 13.01 22.33 28.64
C GLY A 443 13.46 21.07 29.37
N GLY A 444 14.09 20.16 28.70
CA GLY A 444 14.52 18.89 29.25
C GLY A 444 15.42 18.09 28.33
N ARG A 445 15.66 16.85 28.70
CA ARG A 445 16.40 15.87 27.85
C ARG A 445 15.49 15.33 26.78
N ILE A 446 16.09 14.88 25.68
CA ILE A 446 15.47 14.03 24.68
C ILE A 446 16.38 12.87 24.32
N ASP A 447 15.75 11.76 23.96
CA ASP A 447 16.38 10.68 23.23
C ASP A 447 15.75 10.62 21.84
N VAL A 448 16.59 10.69 20.81
CA VAL A 448 16.16 10.69 19.42
C VAL A 448 16.57 9.37 18.78
N TYR A 449 15.62 8.70 18.18
CA TYR A 449 15.86 7.44 17.46
C TYR A 449 15.55 7.63 15.99
N TYR A 450 16.61 7.51 15.18
CA TYR A 450 16.54 7.79 13.76
C TYR A 450 17.43 6.81 12.99
N LYS A 451 16.88 6.15 11.98
CA LYS A 451 17.58 5.16 11.14
C LYS A 451 18.29 4.06 11.93
N GLY A 452 17.64 3.56 12.98
CA GLY A 452 18.19 2.47 13.82
C GLY A 452 19.28 2.92 14.78
N LEU A 453 19.50 4.21 14.96
CA LEU A 453 20.49 4.80 15.85
C LEU A 453 19.83 5.71 16.89
N HIS A 454 20.44 5.78 18.07
CA HIS A 454 20.06 6.65 19.18
C HIS A 454 21.00 7.83 19.28
N TYR A 455 20.46 9.00 19.56
CA TYR A 455 21.16 10.26 19.80
C TYR A 455 20.59 10.93 21.05
N GLY A 456 21.42 11.41 21.95
CA GLY A 456 21.00 12.25 23.07
C GLY A 456 20.87 13.71 22.66
N GLY A 457 20.03 14.46 23.38
CA GLY A 457 19.87 15.87 23.13
C GLY A 457 19.03 16.58 24.21
N THR A 458 18.63 17.79 23.89
CA THR A 458 17.74 18.61 24.73
C THR A 458 16.63 19.18 23.88
N TRP A 459 15.48 19.37 24.50
CA TRP A 459 14.39 20.18 23.98
C TRP A 459 14.22 21.45 24.82
N GLY A 460 13.61 22.45 24.21
CA GLY A 460 13.25 23.68 24.91
C GLY A 460 12.24 24.48 24.11
N SER A 461 11.68 25.47 24.75
CA SER A 461 10.84 26.47 24.09
C SER A 461 11.39 27.86 24.43
N ASN A 462 11.60 28.67 23.41
CA ASN A 462 12.02 30.07 23.64
C ASN A 462 10.83 30.96 24.08
N ASP A 463 9.61 30.49 23.88
CA ASP A 463 8.38 31.21 24.14
C ASP A 463 7.23 30.19 24.26
N SER A 464 6.33 30.40 25.21
CA SER A 464 5.12 29.59 25.41
C SER A 464 4.19 29.56 24.19
N HIS A 465 4.47 30.35 23.16
CA HIS A 465 3.72 30.46 21.90
C HIS A 465 4.60 30.15 20.68
N GLY A 466 5.78 29.61 20.86
CA GLY A 466 6.70 29.18 19.80
C GLY A 466 6.86 27.67 19.76
N PRO A 467 7.29 27.12 18.62
CA PRO A 467 7.47 25.67 18.46
C PRO A 467 8.53 25.13 19.43
N LEU A 468 8.41 23.85 19.77
CA LEU A 468 9.47 23.16 20.50
C LEU A 468 10.72 23.06 19.64
N LEU A 469 11.86 23.34 20.21
CA LEU A 469 13.18 23.28 19.58
C LEU A 469 13.95 22.09 20.14
N PHE A 470 14.63 21.37 19.24
CA PHE A 470 15.41 20.19 19.59
C PHE A 470 16.88 20.41 19.19
N THR A 471 17.79 20.09 20.11
CA THR A 471 19.23 20.24 19.89
C THR A 471 19.94 18.97 20.35
N LEU A 472 20.77 18.38 19.52
CA LEU A 472 21.56 17.20 19.87
C LEU A 472 22.72 17.59 20.81
N ASP A 473 23.25 16.61 21.58
CA ASP A 473 24.31 16.84 22.54
C ASP A 473 25.57 17.50 21.96
N GLY A 474 25.83 17.33 20.66
CA GLY A 474 26.88 18.04 19.92
C GLY A 474 26.58 19.50 19.58
N GLY A 475 25.45 20.07 20.03
CA GLY A 475 25.04 21.43 19.73
C GLY A 475 24.38 21.60 18.35
N GLN A 476 24.20 20.54 17.62
CA GLN A 476 23.50 20.59 16.33
C GLN A 476 22.01 20.80 16.53
N ALA A 477 21.45 21.88 16.01
CA ALA A 477 20.02 22.06 15.93
C ALA A 477 19.40 20.96 15.05
N MET A 478 18.39 20.28 15.56
CA MET A 478 17.74 19.18 14.84
C MET A 478 16.65 19.70 13.94
N THR A 479 16.60 19.15 12.72
CA THR A 479 15.49 19.39 11.79
C THR A 479 14.62 18.14 11.72
N LEU A 480 13.31 18.34 11.58
CA LEU A 480 12.35 17.25 11.49
C LEU A 480 12.32 16.69 10.06
N PRO A 481 12.36 15.36 9.88
CA PRO A 481 12.32 14.71 8.58
C PRO A 481 10.93 14.81 7.93
N PRO A 482 10.81 14.53 6.62
CA PRO A 482 9.52 14.58 5.92
C PRO A 482 8.55 13.45 6.30
N GLY A 483 8.99 12.38 6.97
CA GLY A 483 8.15 11.28 7.43
C GLY A 483 7.48 11.55 8.79
N LEU A 484 6.66 10.61 9.28
CA LEU A 484 5.99 10.71 10.57
C LEU A 484 7.01 10.85 11.71
N VAL A 485 6.89 11.90 12.51
CA VAL A 485 7.65 12.06 13.74
C VAL A 485 6.74 11.74 14.93
N TRP A 486 7.16 10.75 15.73
CA TRP A 486 6.45 10.34 16.94
C TRP A 486 7.20 10.79 18.18
N ILE A 487 6.49 11.44 19.10
CA ILE A 487 7.08 12.05 20.30
C ILE A 487 6.39 11.47 21.53
N ASP A 488 7.10 10.60 22.23
CA ASP A 488 6.68 10.09 23.54
C ASP A 488 7.06 11.10 24.63
N VAL A 489 6.06 11.66 25.30
CA VAL A 489 6.27 12.57 26.43
C VAL A 489 6.30 11.75 27.72
N THR A 490 7.44 11.74 28.39
CA THR A 490 7.71 10.93 29.57
C THR A 490 8.23 11.77 30.74
N ARG A 491 8.29 11.18 31.92
CA ARG A 491 8.88 11.77 33.13
C ARG A 491 10.39 11.76 33.14
#